data_7a49df9b5bde69b623a15aac0e76d5ff
#
_entry.id   7a49df9b5bde69b623a15aac0e76d5ff
#
_cell.length_a   1.000
_cell.length_b   1.000
_cell.length_c   1.000
_cell.angle_alpha   90.00
_cell.angle_beta   90.00
_cell.angle_gamma   90.00
#
_symmetry.space_group_name_H-M   'P 1'
#
loop_
_entity.id
_entity.type
_entity.pdbx_description
1 polymer ?
#
loop_
_entity_poly.entity_id
_entity_poly.type
_entity_poly.pdbx_seq_one_letter_code
_entity_poly.pdbx_strand_id
1 'polypeptide(L)'
;MLTRNVTYHCKPGQRDEFYNALCALGIRANSLSEAGNVKYDYFFAAEAPDDLLLVETWTDPALQKAHCETELFARLQELKTQYCDSVAIDKFNYEKEETV
;
A
#
# COMPACT_ATOMS: atom_id res chain seq x y z
N MET A 1 5.48 -12.66 -10.29
CA MET A 1 4.72 -12.14 -9.14
C MET A 1 4.09 -10.80 -9.50
N LEU A 2 2.96 -10.49 -8.92
CA LEU A 2 2.29 -9.21 -9.12
C LEU A 2 2.85 -8.16 -8.18
N THR A 3 3.32 -7.03 -8.72
CA THR A 3 3.62 -5.84 -7.93
C THR A 3 2.64 -4.73 -8.26
N ARG A 4 2.20 -4.02 -7.22
CA ARG A 4 1.38 -2.82 -7.34
C ARG A 4 2.11 -1.67 -6.65
N ASN A 5 2.31 -0.59 -7.38
CA ASN A 5 2.72 0.68 -6.81
C ASN A 5 1.47 1.53 -6.60
N VAL A 6 1.14 1.75 -5.36
CA VAL A 6 -0.07 2.51 -4.97
C VAL A 6 0.38 3.86 -4.47
N THR A 7 0.13 4.91 -5.23
CA THR A 7 0.45 6.26 -4.82
C THR A 7 -0.78 6.92 -4.22
N TYR A 8 -0.73 7.16 -2.92
CA TYR A 8 -1.76 7.91 -2.22
C TYR A 8 -1.46 9.40 -2.34
N HIS A 9 -2.30 10.12 -3.07
CA HIS A 9 -2.24 11.57 -3.13
C HIS A 9 -3.03 12.15 -1.98
N CYS A 10 -2.35 12.39 -0.86
CA CYS A 10 -2.98 12.87 0.35
C CYS A 10 -3.43 14.34 0.18
N LYS A 11 -4.43 14.73 0.95
CA LYS A 11 -4.84 16.13 1.07
C LYS A 11 -3.66 16.95 1.58
N PRO A 12 -3.55 18.23 1.21
CA PRO A 12 -2.42 19.06 1.61
C PRO A 12 -2.13 19.00 3.11
N GLY A 13 -0.89 18.66 3.45
CA GLY A 13 -0.42 18.56 4.83
C GLY A 13 -0.88 17.33 5.60
N GLN A 14 -1.58 16.37 4.98
CA GLN A 14 -2.18 15.23 5.67
C GLN A 14 -1.39 13.92 5.55
N ARG A 15 -0.29 13.91 4.80
CA ARG A 15 0.46 12.65 4.55
C ARG A 15 0.93 11.97 5.84
N ASP A 16 1.51 12.73 6.75
CA ASP A 16 2.06 12.16 7.98
C ASP A 16 0.96 11.63 8.89
N GLU A 17 -0.17 12.32 8.97
CA GLU A 17 -1.33 11.85 9.74
C GLU A 17 -1.92 10.59 9.13
N PHE A 18 -2.00 10.53 7.80
CA PHE A 18 -2.46 9.32 7.10
C PHE A 18 -1.53 8.13 7.39
N TYR A 19 -0.22 8.34 7.25
CA TYR A 19 0.75 7.28 7.55
C TYR A 19 0.65 6.81 9.00
N ASN A 20 0.53 7.73 9.94
CA ASN A 20 0.35 7.37 11.35
C ASN A 20 -0.93 6.59 11.59
N ALA A 21 -2.02 6.93 10.91
CA ALA A 21 -3.28 6.19 10.99
C ALA A 21 -3.14 4.77 10.43
N LEU A 22 -2.40 4.60 9.32
CA LEU A 22 -2.09 3.29 8.76
C LEU A 22 -1.28 2.44 9.73
N CYS A 23 -0.30 3.03 10.41
CA CYS A 23 0.50 2.35 11.43
C CYS A 23 -0.38 1.92 12.62
N ALA A 24 -1.24 2.81 13.09
CA ALA A 24 -2.16 2.50 14.19
C ALA A 24 -3.15 1.39 13.84
N LEU A 25 -3.57 1.33 12.58
CA LEU A 25 -4.44 0.27 12.07
C LEU A 25 -3.72 -1.08 11.99
N GLY A 26 -2.39 -1.08 11.87
CA GLY A 26 -1.60 -2.30 11.75
C GLY A 26 -1.68 -2.95 10.37
N ILE A 27 -2.01 -2.20 9.34
CA ILE A 27 -2.23 -2.74 7.99
C ILE A 27 -0.99 -3.44 7.43
N ARG A 28 0.20 -2.88 7.63
CA ARG A 28 1.44 -3.48 7.10
C ARG A 28 1.72 -4.83 7.74
N ALA A 29 1.73 -4.90 9.06
CA ALA A 29 2.01 -6.15 9.79
C ALA A 29 1.00 -7.22 9.44
N ASN A 30 -0.28 -6.87 9.38
CA ASN A 30 -1.34 -7.80 9.00
C ASN A 30 -1.19 -8.28 7.56
N SER A 31 -0.91 -7.36 6.62
CA SER A 31 -0.73 -7.70 5.21
C SER A 31 0.45 -8.65 5.00
N LEU A 32 1.57 -8.42 5.70
CA LEU A 32 2.73 -9.29 5.63
C LEU A 32 2.44 -10.72 6.14
N SER A 33 1.45 -10.89 7.00
CA SER A 33 1.04 -12.20 7.50
C SER A 33 0.06 -12.93 6.57
N GLU A 34 -0.50 -12.23 5.59
CA GLU A 34 -1.46 -12.82 4.65
C GLU A 34 -0.78 -13.72 3.64
N ALA A 35 -1.50 -14.79 3.22
CA ALA A 35 -0.99 -15.72 2.23
C ALA A 35 -0.61 -15.00 0.94
N GLY A 36 0.60 -15.28 0.44
CA GLY A 36 1.09 -14.76 -0.83
C GLY A 36 1.65 -13.34 -0.79
N ASN A 37 1.60 -12.65 0.34
CA ASN A 37 2.23 -11.34 0.43
C ASN A 37 3.75 -11.52 0.55
N VAL A 38 4.50 -10.85 -0.34
CA VAL A 38 5.96 -10.87 -0.39
C VAL A 38 6.54 -9.56 0.12
N LYS A 39 5.86 -8.46 -0.14
CA LYS A 39 6.33 -7.12 0.18
C LYS A 39 5.14 -6.20 0.45
N TYR A 40 5.29 -5.34 1.44
CA TYR A 40 4.29 -4.33 1.78
C TYR A 40 4.98 -3.17 2.47
N ASP A 41 5.58 -2.26 1.68
CA ASP A 41 6.43 -1.20 2.20
C ASP A 41 5.93 0.18 1.78
N TYR A 42 6.03 1.12 2.72
CA TYR A 42 5.69 2.53 2.47
C TYR A 42 6.93 3.37 2.23
N PHE A 43 6.81 4.34 1.34
CA PHE A 43 7.86 5.30 1.01
C PHE A 43 7.28 6.70 0.92
N PHE A 44 7.94 7.67 1.53
CA PHE A 44 7.60 9.07 1.36
C PHE A 44 8.25 9.57 0.08
N ALA A 45 7.46 10.20 -0.81
CA ALA A 45 7.99 10.74 -2.06
C ALA A 45 8.82 11.99 -1.78
N ALA A 46 10.10 11.96 -2.17
CA ALA A 46 11.04 13.04 -1.87
C ALA A 46 10.65 14.38 -2.54
N GLU A 47 10.10 14.31 -3.75
CA GLU A 47 9.74 15.50 -4.54
C GLU A 47 8.25 15.87 -4.46
N ALA A 48 7.45 15.08 -3.72
CA ALA A 48 6.00 15.29 -3.62
C ALA A 48 5.57 15.18 -2.15
N PRO A 49 5.49 16.28 -1.41
CA PRO A 49 5.34 16.25 0.05
C PRO A 49 4.01 15.66 0.54
N ASP A 50 3.00 15.57 -0.34
CA ASP A 50 1.70 15.01 0.01
C ASP A 50 1.49 13.59 -0.55
N ASP A 51 2.50 12.99 -1.18
CA ASP A 51 2.41 11.65 -1.74
C ASP A 51 3.05 10.61 -0.82
N LEU A 52 2.31 9.52 -0.61
CA LEU A 52 2.77 8.31 0.07
C LEU A 52 2.69 7.16 -0.92
N LEU A 53 3.81 6.48 -1.15
CA LEU A 53 3.88 5.31 -2.02
C LEU A 53 3.82 4.03 -1.20
N LEU A 54 2.94 3.12 -1.58
CA LEU A 54 2.94 1.73 -1.14
C LEU A 54 3.45 0.86 -2.28
N VAL A 55 4.47 0.06 -2.00
CA VAL A 55 4.91 -1.00 -2.91
C VAL A 55 4.47 -2.33 -2.31
N GLU A 56 3.55 -3.02 -2.95
CA GLU A 56 3.07 -4.33 -2.52
C GLU A 56 3.32 -5.38 -3.60
N THR A 57 3.81 -6.54 -3.19
CA THR A 57 4.09 -7.67 -4.09
C THR A 57 3.40 -8.91 -3.57
N TRP A 58 2.74 -9.63 -4.46
CA TRP A 58 1.98 -10.84 -4.18
C TRP A 58 2.40 -11.96 -5.12
N THR A 59 2.46 -13.19 -4.61
CA THR A 59 2.80 -14.36 -5.42
C THR A 59 1.74 -14.64 -6.49
N ASP A 60 0.49 -14.27 -6.25
CA ASP A 60 -0.64 -14.56 -7.11
C ASP A 60 -1.67 -13.42 -7.06
N PRO A 61 -2.20 -12.97 -8.20
CA PRO A 61 -3.25 -11.93 -8.22
C PRO A 61 -4.50 -12.29 -7.41
N ALA A 62 -4.85 -13.58 -7.31
CA ALA A 62 -6.00 -14.02 -6.52
C ALA A 62 -5.81 -13.76 -5.03
N LEU A 63 -4.57 -13.87 -4.53
CA LEU A 63 -4.26 -13.60 -3.13
C LEU A 63 -4.28 -12.10 -2.83
N GLN A 64 -3.87 -11.27 -3.78
CA GLN A 64 -4.03 -9.81 -3.66
C GLN A 64 -5.52 -9.43 -3.63
N LYS A 65 -6.34 -10.08 -4.44
CA LYS A 65 -7.79 -9.85 -4.43
C LYS A 65 -8.40 -10.26 -3.10
N ALA A 66 -7.97 -11.38 -2.52
CA ALA A 66 -8.43 -11.83 -1.20
C ALA A 66 -8.09 -10.80 -0.11
N HIS A 67 -6.92 -10.17 -0.18
CA HIS A 67 -6.52 -9.08 0.70
C HIS A 67 -7.54 -7.93 0.67
N CYS A 68 -8.06 -7.58 -0.51
CA CYS A 68 -9.05 -6.52 -0.67
C CYS A 68 -10.44 -6.88 -0.09
N GLU A 69 -10.68 -8.13 0.27
CA GLU A 69 -11.94 -8.61 0.82
C GLU A 69 -11.94 -8.67 2.36
N THR A 70 -10.84 -8.27 3.00
CA THR A 70 -10.71 -8.30 4.45
C THR A 70 -11.40 -7.09 5.11
N GLU A 71 -11.79 -7.26 6.37
CA GLU A 71 -12.33 -6.15 7.18
C GLU A 71 -11.30 -5.03 7.35
N LEU A 72 -10.03 -5.38 7.50
CA LEU A 72 -8.95 -4.41 7.65
C LEU A 72 -8.81 -3.55 6.40
N PHE A 73 -8.97 -4.14 5.22
CA PHE A 73 -8.98 -3.39 3.96
C PHE A 73 -10.17 -2.42 3.89
N ALA A 74 -11.33 -2.80 4.41
CA ALA A 74 -12.49 -1.91 4.48
C ALA A 74 -12.18 -0.67 5.34
N ARG A 75 -11.48 -0.85 6.45
CA ARG A 75 -11.02 0.26 7.29
C ARG A 75 -9.99 1.14 6.59
N LEU A 76 -9.11 0.53 5.80
CA LEU A 76 -8.17 1.27 4.96
C LEU A 76 -8.91 2.17 3.97
N GLN A 77 -10.00 1.70 3.37
CA GLN A 77 -10.80 2.51 2.44
C GLN A 77 -11.39 3.74 3.14
N GLU A 78 -11.83 3.60 4.38
CA GLU A 78 -12.32 4.73 5.18
C GLU A 78 -11.21 5.77 5.41
N LEU A 79 -10.01 5.33 5.75
CA LEU A 79 -8.85 6.22 5.91
C LEU A 79 -8.48 6.93 4.61
N LYS A 80 -8.53 6.23 3.48
CA LYS A 80 -8.28 6.85 2.17
C LYS A 80 -9.28 7.98 1.88
N THR A 81 -10.55 7.76 2.18
CA THR A 81 -11.58 8.77 2.01
C THR A 81 -11.32 10.00 2.89
N GLN A 82 -10.85 9.78 4.10
CA GLN A 82 -10.59 10.84 5.06
C GLN A 82 -9.36 11.68 4.68
N TYR A 83 -8.28 11.06 4.23
CA TYR A 83 -6.97 11.69 4.11
C TYR A 83 -6.49 11.94 2.69
N CYS A 84 -7.09 11.30 1.68
CA CYS A 84 -6.59 11.35 0.31
C CYS A 84 -7.57 11.99 -0.64
N ASP A 85 -7.04 12.73 -1.62
CA ASP A 85 -7.82 13.29 -2.73
C ASP A 85 -7.98 12.24 -3.85
N SER A 86 -6.96 11.43 -4.07
CA SER A 86 -6.96 10.40 -5.11
C SER A 86 -5.91 9.34 -4.83
N VAL A 87 -6.00 8.23 -5.57
CA VAL A 87 -5.04 7.12 -5.52
C VAL A 87 -4.74 6.68 -6.94
N ALA A 88 -3.45 6.59 -7.27
CA ALA A 88 -2.99 6.05 -8.55
C ALA A 88 -2.35 4.69 -8.34
N ILE A 89 -2.67 3.72 -9.18
CA ILE A 89 -2.14 2.35 -9.06
C ILE A 89 -1.50 1.94 -10.38
N ASP A 90 -0.23 1.54 -10.31
CA ASP A 90 0.48 0.91 -11.41
C ASP A 90 0.71 -0.56 -11.06
N LYS A 91 0.40 -1.46 -12.01
CA LYS A 91 0.58 -2.91 -11.84
C LYS A 91 1.62 -3.40 -12.82
N PHE A 92 2.49 -4.29 -12.36
CA PHE A 92 3.49 -4.90 -13.24
C PHE A 92 3.97 -6.23 -12.68
N ASN A 93 4.65 -7.01 -13.54
CA ASN A 93 5.29 -8.24 -13.11
C ASN A 93 6.59 -7.93 -12.39
N TYR A 94 6.84 -8.72 -11.34
CA TYR A 94 8.04 -8.60 -10.53
C TYR A 94 8.92 -9.82 -10.70
N GLU A 95 10.20 -9.57 -10.99
CA GLU A 95 11.26 -10.56 -10.91
C GLU A 95 12.37 -9.99 -10.03
N LYS A 96 12.87 -10.80 -9.12
CA LYS A 96 14.00 -10.43 -8.28
C LYS A 96 15.27 -11.02 -8.86
N GLU A 97 16.24 -10.17 -9.15
CA GLU A 97 17.57 -10.57 -9.55
C GLU A 97 18.52 -10.33 -8.38
N GLU A 98 19.22 -11.38 -7.94
CA GLU A 98 20.25 -11.26 -6.92
C GLU A 98 21.62 -11.36 -7.57
N THR A 99 22.44 -10.34 -7.34
CA THR A 99 23.80 -10.28 -7.83
C THR A 99 24.80 -10.22 -6.68
N VAL A 100 26.01 -10.64 -6.96
CA VAL A 100 27.10 -10.62 -5.98
C VAL A 100 27.80 -9.29 -6.01
#